data_e0aff5ab589fd36ef689c39fb2bfa0da
#
_entry.id   e0aff5ab589fd36ef689c39fb2bfa0da
#
_cell.length_a   1.000
_cell.length_b   1.000
_cell.length_c   1.000
_cell.angle_alpha   90.00
_cell.angle_beta   90.00
_cell.angle_gamma   90.00
#
_symmetry.space_group_name_H-M   'P 1'
#
loop_
_entity.id
_entity.type
_entity.pdbx_description
1 polymer ?
#
loop_
_entity_poly.entity_id
_entity_poly.type
_entity_poly.pdbx_seq_one_letter_code
_entity_poly.pdbx_strand_id
1 'polypeptide(L)'
;SIPYFWGTVGIVYNTKLVKKAPQHWNDLWSPEYRNQIMLVDGAREVLGFSLNSLGYSLNTKNMTELRLAETKLNSLTPNIKAIVGDEMKGYMVQGDAAIGVTFSGEASEMLDKNEDLRYVVPSEGSNLWFDNLVIPKTVKHEKEAYAFINFMLKPENAAQNAEYIGYAI
;
A
#
# COMPACT_ATOMS: atom_id res chain seq x y z
N SER A 1 22.82 -6.64 -1.82
CA SER A 1 21.40 -6.70 -1.45
C SER A 1 20.75 -7.93 -2.06
N ILE A 2 19.81 -8.52 -1.35
CA ILE A 2 19.06 -9.72 -1.76
C ILE A 2 17.60 -9.37 -1.63
N PRO A 3 16.78 -9.45 -2.72
CA PRO A 3 15.33 -9.25 -2.63
C PRO A 3 14.70 -10.24 -1.64
N TYR A 4 13.70 -9.78 -0.90
CA TYR A 4 13.06 -10.61 0.11
C TYR A 4 11.53 -10.56 0.01
N PHE A 5 10.91 -9.45 0.36
CA PHE A 5 9.47 -9.25 0.16
C PHE A 5 9.19 -8.28 -0.98
N TRP A 6 8.01 -8.41 -1.55
CA TRP A 6 7.47 -7.41 -2.48
C TRP A 6 5.96 -7.26 -2.30
N GLY A 7 5.44 -6.15 -2.76
CA GLY A 7 4.03 -5.87 -2.68
C GLY A 7 3.62 -4.69 -3.54
N THR A 8 2.34 -4.39 -3.51
CA THR A 8 1.73 -3.28 -4.21
C THR A 8 1.05 -2.33 -3.22
N VAL A 9 0.78 -1.12 -3.66
CA VAL A 9 -0.19 -0.22 -3.03
C VAL A 9 -1.49 -0.33 -3.80
N GLY A 10 -2.62 -0.38 -3.11
CA GLY A 10 -3.91 -0.51 -3.76
C GLY A 10 -5.05 0.01 -2.89
N ILE A 11 -6.25 -0.28 -3.32
CA ILE A 11 -7.49 0.13 -2.68
C ILE A 11 -8.13 -1.06 -1.98
N VAL A 12 -8.30 -0.97 -0.66
CA VAL A 12 -9.20 -1.84 0.10
C VAL A 12 -10.56 -1.16 0.13
N TYR A 13 -11.62 -1.88 -0.16
CA TYR A 13 -12.97 -1.34 -0.09
C TYR A 13 -13.96 -2.32 0.55
N ASN A 14 -14.95 -1.78 1.24
CA ASN A 14 -16.01 -2.55 1.86
C ASN A 14 -17.20 -2.68 0.89
N THR A 15 -17.51 -3.91 0.48
CA THR A 15 -18.56 -4.20 -0.51
C THR A 15 -19.98 -3.86 -0.01
N LYS A 16 -20.18 -3.71 1.29
CA LYS A 16 -21.47 -3.27 1.87
C LYS A 16 -21.64 -1.76 1.82
N LEU A 17 -20.54 -0.99 1.78
CA LEU A 17 -20.54 0.47 1.85
C LEU A 17 -20.29 1.10 0.47
N VAL A 18 -19.59 0.39 -0.42
CA VAL A 18 -19.23 0.86 -1.76
C VAL A 18 -20.15 0.21 -2.79
N LYS A 19 -20.95 1.00 -3.49
CA LYS A 19 -21.94 0.50 -4.47
C LYS A 19 -21.30 -0.11 -5.72
N LYS A 20 -20.18 0.46 -6.15
CA LYS A 20 -19.43 0.03 -7.34
C LYS A 20 -17.96 -0.13 -6.97
N ALA A 21 -17.41 -1.31 -7.25
CA ALA A 21 -15.98 -1.58 -7.03
C ALA A 21 -15.12 -0.54 -7.73
N PRO A 22 -14.19 0.14 -7.03
CA PRO A 22 -13.26 1.06 -7.66
C PRO A 22 -12.35 0.29 -8.63
N GLN A 23 -12.09 0.89 -9.80
CA GLN A 23 -11.21 0.31 -10.82
C GLN A 23 -10.10 1.26 -11.21
N HIS A 24 -10.26 2.54 -10.93
CA HIS A 24 -9.35 3.62 -11.26
C HIS A 24 -9.00 4.43 -10.01
N TRP A 25 -7.79 5.00 -9.97
CA TRP A 25 -7.43 5.93 -8.89
C TRP A 25 -8.38 7.12 -8.85
N ASN A 26 -8.86 7.58 -10.01
CA ASN A 26 -9.82 8.69 -10.10
C ASN A 26 -11.16 8.42 -9.38
N ASP A 27 -11.54 7.16 -9.17
CA ASP A 27 -12.76 6.82 -8.47
C ASP A 27 -12.77 7.33 -7.02
N LEU A 28 -11.57 7.51 -6.41
CA LEU A 28 -11.43 8.06 -5.06
C LEU A 28 -11.96 9.49 -4.92
N TRP A 29 -12.01 10.26 -6.01
CA TRP A 29 -12.52 11.63 -6.01
C TRP A 29 -14.03 11.72 -6.13
N SER A 30 -14.75 10.61 -6.17
CA SER A 30 -16.21 10.60 -6.16
C SER A 30 -16.75 11.27 -4.88
N PRO A 31 -17.73 12.20 -5.00
CA PRO A 31 -18.33 12.85 -3.83
C PRO A 31 -19.08 11.89 -2.89
N GLU A 32 -19.41 10.68 -3.35
CA GLU A 32 -20.04 9.65 -2.51
C GLU A 32 -19.10 9.13 -1.40
N TYR A 33 -17.77 9.31 -1.55
CA TYR A 33 -16.78 8.90 -0.56
C TYR A 33 -16.40 10.01 0.43
N ARG A 34 -17.21 11.05 0.54
CA ARG A 34 -16.95 12.15 1.48
C ARG A 34 -16.73 11.62 2.90
N ASN A 35 -15.56 11.95 3.49
CA ASN A 35 -15.12 11.50 4.82
C ASN A 35 -15.14 9.97 5.00
N GLN A 36 -14.83 9.22 3.94
CA GLN A 36 -14.86 7.75 3.92
C GLN A 36 -13.54 7.08 3.53
N ILE A 37 -12.52 7.87 3.18
CA ILE A 37 -11.26 7.34 2.69
C ILE A 37 -10.19 7.45 3.77
N MET A 38 -9.56 6.32 4.10
CA MET A 38 -8.35 6.24 4.91
C MET A 38 -7.14 6.16 3.99
N LEU A 39 -6.11 6.94 4.27
CA LEU A 39 -4.84 6.90 3.53
C LEU A 39 -3.73 6.42 4.45
N VAL A 40 -2.84 5.58 3.91
CA VAL A 40 -1.60 5.24 4.60
C VAL A 40 -0.74 6.50 4.80
N ASP A 41 -0.09 6.61 5.97
CA ASP A 41 0.85 7.69 6.27
C ASP A 41 2.17 7.45 5.53
N GLY A 42 2.19 7.80 4.25
CA GLY A 42 3.32 7.65 3.36
C GLY A 42 3.26 8.66 2.21
N ALA A 43 4.14 9.65 2.23
CA ALA A 43 4.16 10.71 1.21
C ALA A 43 4.36 10.15 -0.21
N ARG A 44 5.19 9.11 -0.37
CA ARG A 44 5.45 8.47 -1.65
C ARG A 44 4.21 7.74 -2.18
N GLU A 45 3.52 7.03 -1.33
CA GLU A 45 2.33 6.25 -1.66
C GLU A 45 1.19 7.18 -2.05
N VAL A 46 0.95 8.20 -1.24
CA VAL A 46 -0.15 9.14 -1.41
C VAL A 46 0.06 10.05 -2.62
N LEU A 47 1.26 10.61 -2.80
CA LEU A 47 1.59 11.37 -4.00
C LEU A 47 1.66 10.46 -5.24
N GLY A 48 2.11 9.22 -5.07
CA GLY A 48 2.26 8.23 -6.14
C GLY A 48 0.94 7.87 -6.80
N PHE A 49 -0.13 7.59 -6.05
CA PHE A 49 -1.42 7.31 -6.67
C PHE A 49 -2.03 8.55 -7.33
N SER A 50 -1.76 9.74 -6.79
CA SER A 50 -2.19 10.98 -7.43
C SER A 50 -1.48 11.19 -8.78
N LEU A 51 -0.17 10.92 -8.86
CA LEU A 51 0.58 10.93 -10.12
C LEU A 51 0.01 9.92 -11.13
N ASN A 52 -0.21 8.68 -10.69
CA ASN A 52 -0.77 7.63 -11.54
C ASN A 52 -2.16 8.00 -12.08
N SER A 53 -2.99 8.64 -11.26
CA SER A 53 -4.32 9.13 -11.67
C SER A 53 -4.28 10.21 -12.74
N LEU A 54 -3.13 10.87 -12.92
CA LEU A 54 -2.86 11.86 -13.97
C LEU A 54 -2.11 11.25 -15.17
N GLY A 55 -1.79 9.96 -15.13
CA GLY A 55 -1.01 9.28 -16.15
C GLY A 55 0.50 9.53 -16.06
N TYR A 56 0.98 10.06 -14.92
CA TYR A 56 2.39 10.29 -14.69
C TYR A 56 3.06 9.14 -13.96
N SER A 57 4.36 8.98 -14.17
CA SER A 57 5.16 8.00 -13.42
C SER A 57 5.29 8.41 -11.96
N LEU A 58 5.08 7.48 -11.03
CA LEU A 58 5.36 7.72 -9.61
C LEU A 58 6.86 7.94 -9.31
N ASN A 59 7.73 7.68 -10.27
CA ASN A 59 9.17 7.95 -10.18
C ASN A 59 9.59 9.25 -10.89
N THR A 60 8.63 10.07 -11.31
CA THR A 60 8.94 11.35 -11.96
C THR A 60 9.78 12.26 -11.08
N LYS A 61 10.68 13.01 -11.72
CA LYS A 61 11.43 14.11 -11.10
C LYS A 61 11.01 15.47 -11.65
N ASN A 62 9.99 15.48 -12.50
CA ASN A 62 9.47 16.71 -13.11
C ASN A 62 8.62 17.48 -12.07
N MET A 63 9.11 18.65 -11.68
CA MET A 63 8.45 19.49 -10.68
C MET A 63 7.05 19.95 -11.09
N THR A 64 6.78 20.09 -12.37
CA THR A 64 5.44 20.45 -12.86
C THR A 64 4.45 19.32 -12.64
N GLU A 65 4.83 18.07 -12.95
CA GLU A 65 4.02 16.88 -12.69
C GLU A 65 3.76 16.69 -11.20
N LEU A 66 4.80 16.86 -10.37
CA LEU A 66 4.69 16.76 -8.90
C LEU A 66 3.71 17.81 -8.34
N ARG A 67 3.77 19.08 -8.81
CA ARG A 67 2.83 20.13 -8.37
C ARG A 67 1.40 19.86 -8.83
N LEU A 68 1.22 19.33 -10.03
CA LEU A 68 -0.12 18.94 -10.53
C LEU A 68 -0.70 17.81 -9.67
N ALA A 69 0.11 16.81 -9.31
CA ALA A 69 -0.31 15.73 -8.46
C ALA A 69 -0.64 16.21 -7.03
N GLU A 70 0.17 17.11 -6.46
CA GLU A 70 -0.11 17.76 -5.17
C GLU A 70 -1.43 18.53 -5.20
N THR A 71 -1.66 19.35 -6.24
CA THR A 71 -2.91 20.11 -6.40
C THR A 71 -4.11 19.17 -6.48
N LYS A 72 -3.99 18.10 -7.27
CA LYS A 72 -5.04 17.08 -7.37
C LYS A 72 -5.28 16.38 -6.04
N LEU A 73 -4.21 15.98 -5.34
CA LEU A 73 -4.31 15.33 -4.04
C LEU A 73 -5.01 16.22 -3.01
N ASN A 74 -4.69 17.52 -2.98
CA ASN A 74 -5.36 18.48 -2.11
C ASN A 74 -6.88 18.56 -2.36
N SER A 75 -7.32 18.34 -3.60
CA SER A 75 -8.75 18.28 -3.93
C SER A 75 -9.46 17.02 -3.38
N LEU A 76 -8.70 16.00 -2.96
CA LEU A 76 -9.24 14.80 -2.31
C LEU A 76 -9.61 15.04 -0.83
N THR A 77 -9.13 16.11 -0.22
CA THR A 77 -9.29 16.40 1.21
C THR A 77 -10.71 16.19 1.74
N PRO A 78 -11.80 16.60 1.05
CA PRO A 78 -13.16 16.37 1.54
C PRO A 78 -13.53 14.89 1.71
N ASN A 79 -12.87 13.99 0.99
CA ASN A 79 -13.11 12.55 1.03
C ASN A 79 -12.23 11.84 2.06
N ILE A 80 -11.15 12.47 2.51
CA ILE A 80 -10.21 11.88 3.45
C ILE A 80 -10.82 11.91 4.86
N LYS A 81 -10.93 10.74 5.47
CA LYS A 81 -11.32 10.58 6.87
C LYS A 81 -10.12 10.71 7.80
N ALA A 82 -9.02 10.04 7.49
CA ALA A 82 -7.77 10.13 8.22
C ALA A 82 -6.58 9.65 7.38
N ILE A 83 -5.39 10.08 7.79
CA ILE A 83 -4.10 9.57 7.29
C ILE A 83 -3.46 8.88 8.50
N VAL A 84 -3.22 7.57 8.40
CA VAL A 84 -2.87 6.73 9.55
C VAL A 84 -1.93 5.60 9.15
N GLY A 85 -1.30 4.98 10.15
CA GLY A 85 -0.52 3.76 10.01
C GLY A 85 -1.37 2.50 10.20
N ASP A 86 -0.94 1.64 11.11
CA ASP A 86 -1.57 0.34 11.41
C ASP A 86 -3.03 0.47 11.91
N GLU A 87 -3.42 1.61 12.44
CA GLU A 87 -4.78 1.89 12.92
C GLU A 87 -5.83 1.73 11.80
N MET A 88 -5.43 1.90 10.53
CA MET A 88 -6.31 1.69 9.38
C MET A 88 -6.99 0.34 9.42
N LYS A 89 -6.28 -0.72 9.84
CA LYS A 89 -6.82 -2.08 9.92
C LYS A 89 -8.08 -2.14 10.80
N GLY A 90 -8.02 -1.50 11.96
CA GLY A 90 -9.17 -1.43 12.88
C GLY A 90 -10.40 -0.78 12.25
N TYR A 91 -10.20 0.41 11.66
CA TYR A 91 -11.29 1.14 11.01
C TYR A 91 -11.93 0.40 9.84
N MET A 92 -11.11 -0.23 8.99
CA MET A 92 -11.61 -0.98 7.84
C MET A 92 -12.33 -2.25 8.25
N VAL A 93 -11.77 -3.02 9.20
CA VAL A 93 -12.37 -4.27 9.68
C VAL A 93 -13.69 -4.04 10.40
N GLN A 94 -13.81 -2.93 11.14
CA GLN A 94 -15.04 -2.55 11.85
C GLN A 94 -16.09 -1.89 10.95
N GLY A 95 -15.73 -1.53 9.72
CA GLY A 95 -16.64 -0.86 8.78
C GLY A 95 -16.81 0.63 9.05
N ASP A 96 -15.88 1.26 9.77
CA ASP A 96 -15.90 2.69 10.09
C ASP A 96 -15.43 3.58 8.93
N ALA A 97 -14.85 2.97 7.89
CA ALA A 97 -14.49 3.62 6.65
C ALA A 97 -14.84 2.71 5.46
N ALA A 98 -15.21 3.32 4.34
CA ALA A 98 -15.60 2.58 3.14
C ALA A 98 -14.40 2.15 2.29
N ILE A 99 -13.33 2.95 2.31
CA ILE A 99 -12.14 2.79 1.46
C ILE A 99 -10.87 3.02 2.28
N GLY A 100 -9.85 2.19 2.03
CA GLY A 100 -8.49 2.37 2.51
C GLY A 100 -7.49 2.28 1.36
N VAL A 101 -6.53 3.18 1.30
CA VAL A 101 -5.38 3.07 0.39
C VAL A 101 -4.18 2.63 1.19
N THR A 102 -3.68 1.42 0.91
CA THR A 102 -2.62 0.79 1.71
C THR A 102 -1.85 -0.28 0.93
N PHE A 103 -0.92 -0.90 1.62
CA PHE A 103 -0.09 -1.99 1.09
C PHE A 103 -0.84 -3.32 1.02
N SER A 104 -0.47 -4.16 0.05
CA SER A 104 -1.12 -5.45 -0.22
C SER A 104 -1.10 -6.42 0.97
N GLY A 105 -0.02 -6.46 1.76
CA GLY A 105 0.05 -7.32 2.95
C GLY A 105 -0.88 -6.86 4.06
N GLU A 106 -0.95 -5.55 4.33
CA GLU A 106 -1.91 -4.95 5.25
C GLU A 106 -3.35 -5.24 4.81
N ALA A 107 -3.60 -5.15 3.50
CA ALA A 107 -4.90 -5.50 2.93
C ALA A 107 -5.24 -6.96 3.17
N SER A 108 -4.31 -7.89 2.94
CA SER A 108 -4.50 -9.33 3.17
C SER A 108 -4.96 -9.60 4.61
N GLU A 109 -4.28 -9.00 5.59
CA GLU A 109 -4.66 -9.14 7.00
C GLU A 109 -6.08 -8.61 7.30
N MET A 110 -6.49 -7.52 6.64
CA MET A 110 -7.84 -6.97 6.78
C MET A 110 -8.89 -7.91 6.17
N LEU A 111 -8.60 -8.46 4.99
CA LEU A 111 -9.51 -9.38 4.28
C LEU A 111 -9.74 -10.67 5.06
N ASP A 112 -8.72 -11.17 5.74
CA ASP A 112 -8.83 -12.36 6.61
C ASP A 112 -9.77 -12.13 7.81
N LYS A 113 -9.91 -10.88 8.26
CA LYS A 113 -10.72 -10.51 9.43
C LYS A 113 -12.14 -10.04 9.07
N ASN A 114 -12.37 -9.65 7.82
CA ASN A 114 -13.68 -9.19 7.35
C ASN A 114 -13.93 -9.60 5.90
N GLU A 115 -14.84 -10.55 5.71
CA GLU A 115 -15.20 -11.12 4.40
C GLU A 115 -15.85 -10.14 3.43
N ASP A 116 -16.30 -8.98 3.90
CA ASP A 116 -16.89 -7.93 3.06
C ASP A 116 -15.83 -7.03 2.41
N LEU A 117 -14.57 -7.15 2.81
CA LEU A 117 -13.47 -6.37 2.25
C LEU A 117 -12.93 -7.01 0.96
N ARG A 118 -12.51 -6.16 0.04
CA ARG A 118 -11.82 -6.55 -1.21
C ARG A 118 -10.64 -5.63 -1.43
N TYR A 119 -9.62 -6.16 -2.12
CA TYR A 119 -8.45 -5.40 -2.53
C TYR A 119 -8.36 -5.33 -4.04
N VAL A 120 -8.02 -4.18 -4.58
CA VAL A 120 -7.82 -3.95 -6.01
C VAL A 120 -6.61 -3.06 -6.26
N VAL A 121 -5.83 -3.40 -7.27
CA VAL A 121 -4.83 -2.50 -7.86
C VAL A 121 -5.50 -1.83 -9.05
N PRO A 122 -5.63 -0.49 -9.05
CA PRO A 122 -6.25 0.23 -10.16
C PRO A 122 -5.56 0.01 -11.50
N SER A 123 -6.33 0.14 -12.57
CA SER A 123 -5.90 -0.17 -13.94
C SER A 123 -4.75 0.70 -14.46
N GLU A 124 -4.56 1.90 -13.92
CA GLU A 124 -3.42 2.77 -14.23
C GLU A 124 -2.09 2.24 -13.68
N GLY A 125 -2.15 1.17 -12.89
CA GLY A 125 -1.00 0.65 -12.17
C GLY A 125 -0.81 1.30 -10.80
N SER A 126 0.25 0.89 -10.11
CA SER A 126 0.53 1.33 -8.76
C SER A 126 2.02 1.26 -8.41
N ASN A 127 2.35 1.60 -7.18
CA ASN A 127 3.66 1.36 -6.61
C ASN A 127 3.86 -0.15 -6.41
N LEU A 128 4.76 -0.72 -7.21
CA LEU A 128 5.33 -2.03 -6.97
C LEU A 128 6.66 -1.84 -6.25
N TRP A 129 6.77 -2.32 -5.04
CA TRP A 129 7.95 -2.15 -4.20
C TRP A 129 8.59 -3.48 -3.84
N PHE A 130 9.88 -3.42 -3.52
CA PHE A 130 10.69 -4.58 -3.15
C PHE A 130 11.53 -4.26 -1.92
N ASP A 131 11.40 -5.07 -0.90
CA ASP A 131 12.30 -5.05 0.25
C ASP A 131 13.55 -5.88 -0.03
N ASN A 132 14.67 -5.42 0.51
CA ASN A 132 15.94 -6.10 0.34
C ASN A 132 16.63 -6.31 1.69
N LEU A 133 17.18 -7.50 1.88
CA LEU A 133 18.15 -7.76 2.93
C LEU A 133 19.50 -7.19 2.52
N VAL A 134 20.08 -6.35 3.36
CA VAL A 134 21.37 -5.70 3.09
C VAL A 134 22.32 -5.84 4.27
N ILE A 135 23.61 -5.94 3.97
CA ILE A 135 24.67 -5.92 4.97
C ILE A 135 25.37 -4.55 4.87
N PRO A 136 25.34 -3.73 5.93
CA PRO A 136 26.01 -2.42 5.92
C PRO A 136 27.53 -2.60 5.88
N LYS A 137 28.24 -1.61 5.31
CA LYS A 137 29.71 -1.64 5.22
C LYS A 137 30.42 -1.65 6.59
N THR A 138 29.71 -1.23 7.63
CA THR A 138 30.21 -1.14 9.01
C THR A 138 29.95 -2.41 9.82
N VAL A 139 29.48 -3.48 9.19
CA VAL A 139 29.21 -4.76 9.87
C VAL A 139 30.46 -5.28 10.56
N LYS A 140 30.33 -5.76 11.81
CA LYS A 140 31.42 -6.37 12.59
C LYS A 140 31.36 -7.91 12.56
N HIS A 141 30.19 -8.48 12.34
CA HIS A 141 29.91 -9.91 12.35
C HIS A 141 29.38 -10.36 10.98
N GLU A 142 30.24 -10.26 9.96
CA GLU A 142 29.85 -10.50 8.57
C GLU A 142 29.40 -11.95 8.32
N LYS A 143 30.09 -12.92 8.93
CA LYS A 143 29.76 -14.36 8.79
C LYS A 143 28.38 -14.67 9.35
N GLU A 144 28.06 -14.09 10.50
CA GLU A 144 26.75 -14.23 11.15
C GLU A 144 25.64 -13.55 10.35
N ALA A 145 25.93 -12.39 9.76
CA ALA A 145 24.99 -11.70 8.87
C ALA A 145 24.65 -12.55 7.64
N TYR A 146 25.64 -13.18 6.99
CA TYR A 146 25.40 -14.13 5.90
C TYR A 146 24.66 -15.37 6.37
N ALA A 147 25.00 -15.91 7.52
CA ALA A 147 24.31 -17.08 8.08
C ALA A 147 22.81 -16.76 8.33
N PHE A 148 22.50 -15.59 8.89
CA PHE A 148 21.13 -15.13 9.08
C PHE A 148 20.37 -14.97 7.76
N ILE A 149 20.97 -14.29 6.77
CA ILE A 149 20.35 -14.12 5.44
C ILE A 149 20.08 -15.48 4.80
N ASN A 150 21.06 -16.40 4.83
CA ASN A 150 20.88 -17.74 4.28
C ASN A 150 19.80 -18.54 5.01
N PHE A 151 19.64 -18.35 6.32
CA PHE A 151 18.56 -18.95 7.08
C PHE A 151 17.19 -18.40 6.63
N MET A 152 17.07 -17.08 6.48
CA MET A 152 15.83 -16.43 6.04
C MET A 152 15.42 -16.84 4.63
N LEU A 153 16.40 -17.14 3.75
CA LEU A 153 16.15 -17.53 2.36
C LEU A 153 15.88 -19.02 2.17
N LYS A 154 15.95 -19.85 3.21
CA LYS A 154 15.51 -21.24 3.10
C LYS A 154 14.03 -21.29 2.74
N PRO A 155 13.62 -22.11 1.75
CA PRO A 155 12.23 -22.14 1.28
C PRO A 155 11.19 -22.28 2.39
N GLU A 156 11.46 -23.14 3.37
CA GLU A 156 10.59 -23.39 4.50
C GLU A 156 10.42 -22.16 5.40
N ASN A 157 11.51 -21.43 5.67
CA ASN A 157 11.48 -20.22 6.50
C ASN A 157 10.85 -19.04 5.75
N ALA A 158 11.20 -18.91 4.48
CA ALA A 158 10.66 -17.89 3.61
C ALA A 158 9.14 -18.05 3.45
N ALA A 159 8.65 -19.26 3.20
CA ALA A 159 7.22 -19.54 3.10
C ALA A 159 6.48 -19.23 4.42
N GLN A 160 7.03 -19.64 5.57
CA GLN A 160 6.44 -19.33 6.87
C GLN A 160 6.36 -17.84 7.15
N ASN A 161 7.40 -17.09 6.79
CA ASN A 161 7.41 -15.63 6.92
C ASN A 161 6.40 -14.95 5.99
N ALA A 162 6.29 -15.41 4.74
CA ALA A 162 5.32 -14.87 3.79
C ALA A 162 3.88 -15.10 4.27
N GLU A 163 3.59 -16.30 4.76
CA GLU A 163 2.27 -16.63 5.32
C GLU A 163 1.93 -15.74 6.53
N TYR A 164 2.89 -15.53 7.43
CA TYR A 164 2.68 -14.73 8.63
C TYR A 164 2.50 -13.24 8.33
N ILE A 165 3.30 -12.67 7.41
CA ILE A 165 3.31 -11.23 7.15
C ILE A 165 2.31 -10.81 6.06
N GLY A 166 1.82 -11.74 5.24
CA GLY A 166 0.87 -11.47 4.15
C GLY A 166 1.47 -10.89 2.88
N TYR A 167 2.80 -10.77 2.77
CA TYR A 167 3.48 -10.30 1.56
C TYR A 167 4.06 -11.46 0.73
N ALA A 168 4.20 -11.22 -0.58
CA ALA A 168 4.85 -12.17 -1.49
C ALA A 168 6.39 -12.13 -1.34
N ILE A 169 7.03 -13.24 -1.70
CA ILE A 169 8.50 -13.40 -1.73
C ILE A 169 8.96 -13.58 -3.17
#